data_cf26a175a09797731eb3d73a374e5105
#
_entry.id   cf26a175a09797731eb3d73a374e5105
#
_cell.length_a   1.000
_cell.length_b   1.000
_cell.length_c   1.000
_cell.angle_alpha   90.00
_cell.angle_beta   90.00
_cell.angle_gamma   90.00
#
_symmetry.space_group_name_H-M   'P 1'
#
loop_
_entity.id
_entity.type
_entity.pdbx_description
1 polymer ?
#
loop_
_entity_poly.entity_id
_entity_poly.type
_entity_poly.pdbx_seq_one_letter_code
_entity_poly.pdbx_strand_id
1 'polypeptide(L)'
;GETYLPAKNVTYGVVCDSVFKNIGMRNGDIIVALDNKEVVRFDDVLPEILFNRSKTIQVLRNGEQVSLDIPDDFIATLLELSSKSFKLNPLLTPRIPVDGIEIQDFGDYSVAYDAGMRKGDKILSVNGHTFRFYDEFSDLLAANKGKRVETTVLRGADTLSYAFTLGEDGKFGFYPLLTANAYELATQKYTLAEAIP
;
A
#
# COMPACT_ATOMS: atom_id res chain seq x y z
N GLY A 1 18.17 -13.30 -16.35
CA GLY A 1 16.70 -13.36 -16.25
C GLY A 1 16.15 -12.12 -15.55
N GLU A 2 14.94 -11.75 -15.87
CA GLU A 2 14.26 -10.62 -15.23
C GLU A 2 13.52 -11.09 -13.98
N THR A 3 13.69 -10.35 -12.88
CA THR A 3 12.99 -10.63 -11.63
C THR A 3 11.68 -9.84 -11.59
N TYR A 4 10.59 -10.49 -11.19
CA TYR A 4 9.27 -9.89 -11.10
C TYR A 4 8.49 -10.39 -9.88
N LEU A 5 7.46 -9.66 -9.46
CA LEU A 5 6.53 -10.06 -8.44
C LEU A 5 5.33 -10.78 -9.09
N PRO A 6 5.16 -12.10 -8.87
CA PRO A 6 3.96 -12.78 -9.32
C PRO A 6 2.71 -12.23 -8.62
N ALA A 7 1.63 -12.03 -9.37
CA ALA A 7 0.36 -11.53 -8.81
C ALA A 7 -0.16 -12.44 -7.68
N LYS A 8 -0.03 -13.76 -7.84
CA LYS A 8 -0.41 -14.75 -6.82
C LYS A 8 0.42 -14.69 -5.53
N ASN A 9 1.62 -14.07 -5.56
CA ASN A 9 2.50 -13.93 -4.39
C ASN A 9 2.20 -12.67 -3.59
N VAL A 10 1.29 -11.81 -4.03
CA VAL A 10 0.79 -10.66 -3.26
C VAL A 10 -0.26 -11.17 -2.25
N THR A 11 0.20 -12.00 -1.32
CA THR A 11 -0.66 -12.82 -0.44
C THR A 11 -1.44 -12.03 0.59
N TYR A 12 -1.00 -10.82 0.93
CA TYR A 12 -1.74 -9.89 1.80
C TYR A 12 -2.64 -8.92 1.03
N GLY A 13 -2.68 -9.07 -0.30
CA GLY A 13 -3.47 -8.22 -1.17
C GLY A 13 -2.86 -6.85 -1.42
N VAL A 14 -3.68 -5.97 -1.96
CA VAL A 14 -3.27 -4.64 -2.42
C VAL A 14 -3.72 -3.54 -1.48
N VAL A 15 -3.05 -2.40 -1.56
CA VAL A 15 -3.57 -1.09 -1.15
C VAL A 15 -4.07 -0.37 -2.39
N CYS A 16 -5.32 0.06 -2.36
CA CYS A 16 -6.00 0.69 -3.49
C CYS A 16 -6.12 2.19 -3.30
N ASP A 17 -5.86 2.95 -4.35
CA ASP A 17 -6.29 4.34 -4.46
C ASP A 17 -7.83 4.46 -4.55
N SER A 18 -8.36 5.66 -4.30
CA SER A 18 -9.79 5.97 -4.36
C SER A 18 -10.43 5.58 -5.69
N VAL A 19 -9.69 5.70 -6.80
CA VAL A 19 -10.15 5.30 -8.14
C VAL A 19 -10.56 3.83 -8.17
N PHE A 20 -9.73 2.95 -7.62
CA PHE A 20 -10.07 1.53 -7.53
C PHE A 20 -11.11 1.24 -6.45
N LYS A 21 -11.11 1.98 -5.33
CA LYS A 21 -12.16 1.85 -4.33
C LYS A 21 -13.53 2.21 -4.87
N ASN A 22 -13.62 3.19 -5.76
CA ASN A 22 -14.87 3.61 -6.40
C ASN A 22 -15.49 2.55 -7.31
N ILE A 23 -14.72 1.60 -7.81
CA ILE A 23 -15.25 0.45 -8.57
C ILE A 23 -15.49 -0.78 -7.69
N GLY A 24 -15.32 -0.66 -6.38
CA GLY A 24 -15.61 -1.70 -5.42
C GLY A 24 -14.41 -2.49 -4.91
N MET A 25 -13.18 -2.14 -5.30
CA MET A 25 -11.98 -2.74 -4.71
C MET A 25 -11.79 -2.29 -3.26
N ARG A 26 -11.16 -3.16 -2.49
CA ARG A 26 -10.82 -2.92 -1.08
C ARG A 26 -9.36 -3.26 -0.83
N ASN A 27 -8.76 -2.57 0.14
CA ASN A 27 -7.45 -2.97 0.65
C ASN A 27 -7.50 -4.42 1.15
N GLY A 28 -6.51 -5.20 0.77
CA GLY A 28 -6.46 -6.63 1.07
C GLY A 28 -6.99 -7.54 -0.04
N ASP A 29 -7.62 -7.00 -1.08
CA ASP A 29 -8.01 -7.79 -2.24
C ASP A 29 -6.77 -8.31 -2.97
N ILE A 30 -6.78 -9.60 -3.33
CA ILE A 30 -5.73 -10.23 -4.13
C ILE A 30 -6.21 -10.29 -5.57
N ILE A 31 -5.54 -9.59 -6.47
CA ILE A 31 -5.91 -9.58 -7.89
C ILE A 31 -5.46 -10.90 -8.52
N VAL A 32 -6.39 -11.66 -9.09
CA VAL A 32 -6.13 -12.97 -9.69
C VAL A 32 -6.32 -13.00 -11.20
N ALA A 33 -7.23 -12.21 -11.74
CA ALA A 33 -7.53 -12.20 -13.16
C ALA A 33 -8.08 -10.84 -13.64
N LEU A 34 -7.98 -10.61 -14.93
CA LEU A 34 -8.65 -9.55 -15.67
C LEU A 34 -9.44 -10.18 -16.80
N ASP A 35 -10.73 -9.85 -16.96
CA ASP A 35 -11.63 -10.48 -17.93
C ASP A 35 -11.58 -12.03 -17.88
N ASN A 36 -11.48 -12.58 -16.67
CA ASN A 36 -11.33 -14.01 -16.37
C ASN A 36 -10.05 -14.66 -16.93
N LYS A 37 -9.05 -13.86 -17.30
CA LYS A 37 -7.71 -14.33 -17.70
C LYS A 37 -6.74 -14.08 -16.57
N GLU A 38 -5.99 -15.10 -16.17
CA GLU A 38 -5.00 -15.01 -15.10
C GLU A 38 -3.99 -13.88 -15.35
N VAL A 39 -3.74 -13.06 -14.33
CA VAL A 39 -2.64 -12.11 -14.32
C VAL A 39 -1.43 -12.77 -13.69
N VAL A 40 -0.34 -12.87 -14.44
CA VAL A 40 0.89 -13.52 -13.99
C VAL A 40 1.76 -12.58 -13.18
N ARG A 41 2.02 -11.37 -13.70
CA ARG A 41 2.87 -10.36 -13.07
C ARG A 41 2.01 -9.27 -12.44
N PHE A 42 2.32 -8.91 -11.20
CA PHE A 42 1.61 -7.83 -10.52
C PHE A 42 1.71 -6.49 -11.27
N ASP A 43 2.89 -6.17 -11.79
CA ASP A 43 3.14 -4.92 -12.50
C ASP A 43 2.41 -4.82 -13.85
N ASP A 44 1.90 -5.93 -14.38
CA ASP A 44 1.13 -5.94 -15.63
C ASP A 44 -0.36 -5.58 -15.44
N VAL A 45 -0.85 -5.54 -14.20
CA VAL A 45 -2.28 -5.28 -13.92
C VAL A 45 -2.75 -3.96 -14.54
N LEU A 46 -2.09 -2.85 -14.22
CA LEU A 46 -2.46 -1.54 -14.75
C LEU A 46 -2.28 -1.43 -16.26
N PRO A 47 -1.12 -1.83 -16.83
CA PRO A 47 -0.96 -1.85 -18.28
C PRO A 47 -2.02 -2.67 -19.00
N GLU A 48 -2.36 -3.87 -18.51
CA GLU A 48 -3.39 -4.71 -19.13
C GLU A 48 -4.77 -4.07 -19.08
N ILE A 49 -5.16 -3.45 -17.97
CA ILE A 49 -6.42 -2.71 -17.88
C ILE A 49 -6.47 -1.61 -18.94
N LEU A 50 -5.39 -0.85 -19.11
CA LEU A 50 -5.34 0.27 -20.05
C LEU A 50 -5.32 -0.19 -21.50
N PHE A 51 -4.44 -1.15 -21.86
CA PHE A 51 -4.24 -1.57 -23.25
C PHE A 51 -5.34 -2.49 -23.75
N ASN A 52 -5.80 -3.41 -22.91
CA ASN A 52 -6.85 -4.36 -23.30
C ASN A 52 -8.25 -3.84 -23.01
N ARG A 53 -8.39 -2.66 -22.40
CA ARG A 53 -9.66 -2.09 -21.96
C ARG A 53 -10.50 -3.12 -21.22
N SER A 54 -9.87 -3.73 -20.20
CA SER A 54 -10.49 -4.78 -19.39
C SER A 54 -11.83 -4.33 -18.83
N LYS A 55 -12.81 -5.24 -18.84
CA LYS A 55 -14.18 -4.97 -18.38
C LYS A 55 -14.42 -5.43 -16.96
N THR A 56 -13.63 -6.38 -16.48
CA THR A 56 -13.79 -6.93 -15.13
C THR A 56 -12.43 -7.21 -14.48
N ILE A 57 -12.41 -7.09 -13.16
CA ILE A 57 -11.26 -7.51 -12.31
C ILE A 57 -11.77 -8.61 -11.39
N GLN A 58 -11.11 -9.76 -11.37
CA GLN A 58 -11.37 -10.81 -10.41
C GLN A 58 -10.36 -10.73 -9.28
N VAL A 59 -10.87 -10.72 -8.06
CA VAL A 59 -10.07 -10.68 -6.83
C VAL A 59 -10.47 -11.80 -5.89
N LEU A 60 -9.54 -12.22 -5.03
CA LEU A 60 -9.86 -13.00 -3.84
C LEU A 60 -10.01 -12.02 -2.67
N ARG A 61 -11.17 -12.07 -2.02
CA ARG A 61 -11.52 -11.28 -0.85
C ARG A 61 -11.92 -12.22 0.27
N ASN A 62 -11.10 -12.29 1.32
CA ASN A 62 -11.32 -13.24 2.42
C ASN A 62 -11.50 -14.70 1.94
N GLY A 63 -10.70 -15.09 0.94
CA GLY A 63 -10.72 -16.44 0.35
C GLY A 63 -11.83 -16.69 -0.68
N GLU A 64 -12.73 -15.74 -0.92
CA GLU A 64 -13.82 -15.84 -1.90
C GLU A 64 -13.51 -15.02 -3.15
N GLN A 65 -13.82 -15.58 -4.32
CA GLN A 65 -13.66 -14.86 -5.57
C GLN A 65 -14.78 -13.85 -5.77
N VAL A 66 -14.39 -12.61 -6.04
CA VAL A 66 -15.29 -11.50 -6.35
C VAL A 66 -14.91 -10.95 -7.72
N SER A 67 -15.90 -10.75 -8.58
CA SER A 67 -15.71 -10.07 -9.88
C SER A 67 -16.24 -8.65 -9.79
N LEU A 68 -15.42 -7.69 -10.15
CA LEU A 68 -15.74 -6.26 -10.13
C LEU A 68 -15.80 -5.72 -11.55
N ASP A 69 -16.83 -4.93 -11.85
CA ASP A 69 -16.98 -4.29 -13.14
C ASP A 69 -16.08 -3.05 -13.25
N ILE A 70 -15.42 -2.91 -14.39
CA ILE A 70 -14.65 -1.72 -14.75
C ILE A 70 -15.54 -0.87 -15.68
N PRO A 71 -16.03 0.29 -15.22
CA PRO A 71 -16.85 1.17 -16.05
C PRO A 71 -16.05 1.73 -17.24
N ASP A 72 -16.74 2.08 -18.32
CA ASP A 72 -16.09 2.61 -19.52
C ASP A 72 -15.32 3.92 -19.28
N ASP A 73 -15.76 4.74 -18.33
CA ASP A 73 -15.11 5.99 -17.95
C ASP A 73 -13.90 5.81 -17.04
N PHE A 74 -13.72 4.61 -16.48
CA PHE A 74 -12.59 4.32 -15.57
C PHE A 74 -11.24 4.52 -16.25
N ILE A 75 -11.10 4.07 -17.51
CA ILE A 75 -9.86 4.23 -18.28
C ILE A 75 -9.59 5.71 -18.55
N ALA A 76 -10.62 6.49 -18.88
CA ALA A 76 -10.49 7.93 -19.07
C ALA A 76 -10.03 8.62 -17.78
N THR A 77 -10.56 8.22 -16.62
CA THR A 77 -10.14 8.71 -15.31
C THR A 77 -8.68 8.37 -15.01
N LEU A 78 -8.23 7.15 -15.29
CA LEU A 78 -6.83 6.75 -15.13
C LEU A 78 -5.90 7.57 -16.01
N LEU A 79 -6.25 7.78 -17.26
CA LEU A 79 -5.46 8.58 -18.21
C LEU A 79 -5.38 10.04 -17.77
N GLU A 80 -6.48 10.61 -17.29
CA GLU A 80 -6.51 11.97 -16.76
C GLU A 80 -5.60 12.13 -15.53
N LEU A 81 -5.63 11.18 -14.60
CA LEU A 81 -4.75 11.17 -13.43
C LEU A 81 -3.28 11.01 -13.82
N SER A 82 -2.98 10.16 -14.80
CA SER A 82 -1.62 9.95 -15.28
C SER A 82 -1.05 11.19 -15.99
N SER A 83 -1.90 12.00 -16.62
CA SER A 83 -1.49 13.23 -17.30
C SER A 83 -1.24 14.40 -16.36
N LYS A 84 -1.91 14.45 -15.21
CA LYS A 84 -1.83 15.53 -14.22
C LYS A 84 -0.72 15.36 -13.19
N SER A 85 -0.19 14.16 -13.04
CA SER A 85 0.78 13.85 -12.00
C SER A 85 2.05 13.24 -12.60
N PHE A 86 3.12 14.02 -12.62
CA PHE A 86 4.48 13.53 -12.90
C PHE A 86 4.99 12.59 -11.78
N LYS A 87 4.27 12.51 -10.67
CA LYS A 87 4.44 11.53 -9.60
C LYS A 87 3.11 10.80 -9.44
N LEU A 88 2.94 9.74 -10.19
CA LEU A 88 1.94 8.75 -9.88
C LEU A 88 2.22 8.21 -8.48
N ASN A 89 1.45 8.67 -7.50
CA ASN A 89 1.24 7.84 -6.35
C ASN A 89 0.73 6.51 -6.91
N PRO A 90 1.38 5.39 -6.62
CA PRO A 90 0.99 4.14 -7.23
C PRO A 90 -0.48 3.86 -6.87
N LEU A 91 -1.32 3.71 -7.90
CA LEU A 91 -2.76 3.48 -7.75
C LEU A 91 -3.07 2.14 -7.10
N LEU A 92 -2.17 1.18 -7.29
CA LEU A 92 -2.17 -0.14 -6.68
C LEU A 92 -0.76 -0.47 -6.20
N THR A 93 -0.63 -0.85 -4.94
CA THR A 93 0.62 -1.36 -4.37
C THR A 93 0.36 -2.62 -3.57
N PRO A 94 1.34 -3.52 -3.46
CA PRO A 94 1.25 -4.60 -2.50
C PRO A 94 1.10 -4.05 -1.08
N ARG A 95 0.23 -4.67 -0.30
CA ARG A 95 0.01 -4.32 1.10
C ARG A 95 1.25 -4.65 1.93
N ILE A 96 1.65 -3.77 2.84
CA ILE A 96 2.86 -3.93 3.65
C ILE A 96 2.47 -4.39 5.04
N PRO A 97 2.75 -5.67 5.42
CA PRO A 97 2.55 -6.15 6.78
C PRO A 97 3.60 -5.51 7.70
N VAL A 98 3.17 -5.16 8.90
CA VAL A 98 4.03 -4.57 9.92
C VAL A 98 3.78 -5.21 11.29
N ASP A 99 4.81 -5.27 12.12
CA ASP A 99 4.75 -5.58 13.54
C ASP A 99 5.22 -4.35 14.31
N GLY A 100 4.32 -3.38 14.47
CA GLY A 100 4.67 -2.02 14.82
C GLY A 100 5.43 -1.30 13.70
N ILE A 101 5.72 -0.02 13.88
CA ILE A 101 6.47 0.76 12.90
C ILE A 101 7.65 1.43 13.57
N GLU A 102 8.86 1.01 13.20
CA GLU A 102 10.09 1.59 13.71
C GLU A 102 10.39 2.92 13.03
N ILE A 103 10.76 3.92 13.84
CA ILE A 103 11.17 5.23 13.35
C ILE A 103 12.64 5.16 12.93
N GLN A 104 12.90 5.31 11.64
CA GLN A 104 14.25 5.35 11.08
C GLN A 104 14.87 6.74 11.25
N ASP A 105 14.12 7.78 10.96
CA ASP A 105 14.55 9.18 11.06
C ASP A 105 13.34 10.11 11.15
N PHE A 106 13.57 11.40 11.41
CA PHE A 106 12.55 12.43 11.42
C PHE A 106 12.78 13.43 10.28
N GLY A 107 11.68 14.00 9.78
CA GLY A 107 11.71 15.14 8.89
C GLY A 107 12.02 16.44 9.63
N ASP A 108 12.18 17.52 8.89
CA ASP A 108 12.52 18.86 9.44
C ASP A 108 11.44 19.39 10.42
N TYR A 109 10.20 18.97 10.21
CA TYR A 109 9.07 19.31 11.08
C TYR A 109 8.38 18.04 11.52
N SER A 110 8.47 17.73 12.81
CA SER A 110 7.90 16.52 13.37
C SER A 110 7.24 16.77 14.70
N VAL A 111 5.91 16.69 14.72
CA VAL A 111 5.13 16.75 15.98
C VAL A 111 5.45 15.57 16.90
N ALA A 112 5.79 14.43 16.33
CA ALA A 112 6.19 13.26 17.10
C ALA A 112 7.55 13.47 17.79
N TYR A 113 8.54 14.04 17.10
CA TYR A 113 9.82 14.38 17.68
C TYR A 113 9.68 15.41 18.81
N ASP A 114 8.90 16.45 18.57
CA ASP A 114 8.66 17.52 19.54
C ASP A 114 7.95 16.99 20.80
N ALA A 115 7.12 15.97 20.66
CA ALA A 115 6.46 15.27 21.76
C ALA A 115 7.41 14.37 22.58
N GLY A 116 8.60 14.06 22.06
CA GLY A 116 9.59 13.24 22.75
C GLY A 116 9.91 11.88 22.13
N MET A 117 9.30 11.54 21.00
CA MET A 117 9.64 10.32 20.26
C MET A 117 11.04 10.42 19.66
N ARG A 118 11.72 9.30 19.53
CA ARG A 118 13.12 9.23 19.07
C ARG A 118 13.31 8.13 18.01
N LYS A 119 14.44 8.21 17.29
CA LYS A 119 14.87 7.15 16.36
C LYS A 119 14.95 5.82 17.09
N GLY A 120 14.50 4.76 16.45
CA GLY A 120 14.46 3.43 17.00
C GLY A 120 13.20 3.14 17.82
N ASP A 121 12.38 4.13 18.15
CA ASP A 121 11.08 3.88 18.75
C ASP A 121 10.21 3.09 17.78
N LYS A 122 9.51 2.09 18.30
CA LYS A 122 8.59 1.26 17.52
C LYS A 122 7.16 1.64 17.90
N ILE A 123 6.43 2.22 16.96
CA ILE A 123 5.04 2.63 17.17
C ILE A 123 4.17 1.37 17.21
N LEU A 124 3.45 1.19 18.32
CA LEU A 124 2.61 0.02 18.58
C LEU A 124 1.12 0.31 18.38
N SER A 125 0.67 1.50 18.77
CA SER A 125 -0.74 1.87 18.68
C SER A 125 -0.94 3.38 18.60
N VAL A 126 -2.08 3.78 18.05
CA VAL A 126 -2.57 5.16 18.03
C VAL A 126 -3.98 5.16 18.62
N ASN A 127 -4.22 5.95 19.68
CA ASN A 127 -5.50 5.98 20.40
C ASN A 127 -5.98 4.58 20.84
N GLY A 128 -5.05 3.73 21.26
CA GLY A 128 -5.33 2.34 21.64
C GLY A 128 -5.59 1.37 20.50
N HIS A 129 -5.61 1.85 19.25
CA HIS A 129 -5.78 1.00 18.07
C HIS A 129 -4.44 0.50 17.57
N THR A 130 -4.28 -0.82 17.52
CA THR A 130 -3.16 -1.50 16.90
C THR A 130 -3.43 -1.66 15.39
N PHE A 131 -2.40 -2.03 14.65
CA PHE A 131 -2.47 -2.23 13.20
C PHE A 131 -1.56 -3.38 12.78
N ARG A 132 -1.95 -4.09 11.75
CA ARG A 132 -1.19 -5.20 11.16
C ARG A 132 -0.55 -4.84 9.82
N PHE A 133 -1.01 -3.75 9.21
CA PHE A 133 -0.54 -3.26 7.91
C PHE A 133 -0.28 -1.77 7.98
N TYR A 134 0.68 -1.31 7.17
CA TYR A 134 1.05 0.09 7.13
C TYR A 134 -0.10 1.01 6.71
N ASP A 135 -0.96 0.56 5.78
CA ASP A 135 -2.14 1.31 5.35
C ASP A 135 -3.15 1.53 6.47
N GLU A 136 -3.31 0.57 7.38
CA GLU A 136 -4.17 0.73 8.57
C GLU A 136 -3.63 1.83 9.50
N PHE A 137 -2.32 1.90 9.69
CA PHE A 137 -1.70 3.01 10.41
C PHE A 137 -1.95 4.35 9.71
N SER A 138 -1.77 4.42 8.39
CA SER A 138 -2.05 5.63 7.60
C SER A 138 -3.50 6.07 7.73
N ASP A 139 -4.45 5.14 7.74
CA ASP A 139 -5.88 5.43 7.93
C ASP A 139 -6.18 5.97 9.32
N LEU A 140 -5.53 5.46 10.36
CA LEU A 140 -5.64 6.00 11.72
C LEU A 140 -5.18 7.46 11.78
N LEU A 141 -4.10 7.79 11.10
CA LEU A 141 -3.62 9.18 11.03
C LEU A 141 -4.58 10.08 10.24
N ALA A 142 -5.07 9.60 9.11
CA ALA A 142 -6.02 10.36 8.28
C ALA A 142 -7.33 10.67 9.03
N ALA A 143 -7.82 9.73 9.84
CA ALA A 143 -9.02 9.90 10.66
C ALA A 143 -8.83 10.89 11.83
N ASN A 144 -7.58 11.20 12.19
CA ASN A 144 -7.26 12.04 13.34
C ASN A 144 -6.53 13.35 12.96
N LYS A 145 -6.61 13.79 11.71
CA LYS A 145 -6.07 15.09 11.28
C LYS A 145 -6.58 16.23 12.17
N GLY A 146 -5.67 17.08 12.62
CA GLY A 146 -5.98 18.21 13.50
C GLY A 146 -6.41 17.84 14.91
N LYS A 147 -6.42 16.56 15.25
CA LYS A 147 -6.87 16.08 16.57
C LYS A 147 -5.68 15.65 17.44
N ARG A 148 -5.92 15.67 18.75
CA ARG A 148 -5.00 15.09 19.71
C ARG A 148 -5.02 13.55 19.59
N VAL A 149 -3.84 12.96 19.53
CA VAL A 149 -3.65 11.49 19.55
C VAL A 149 -2.75 11.08 20.70
N GLU A 150 -2.97 9.88 21.20
CA GLU A 150 -2.08 9.21 22.14
C GLU A 150 -1.43 8.04 21.41
N THR A 151 -0.09 8.04 21.39
CA THR A 151 0.70 7.04 20.66
C THR A 151 1.53 6.24 21.66
N THR A 152 1.40 4.93 21.61
CA THR A 152 2.22 4.01 22.40
C THR A 152 3.38 3.51 21.55
N VAL A 153 4.58 3.59 22.09
CA VAL A 153 5.82 3.12 21.46
C VAL A 153 6.60 2.16 22.36
N LEU A 154 7.38 1.31 21.73
CA LEU A 154 8.39 0.48 22.40
C LEU A 154 9.76 1.10 22.16
N ARG A 155 10.46 1.43 23.26
CA ARG A 155 11.85 1.91 23.24
C ARG A 155 12.70 0.93 24.04
N GLY A 156 13.49 0.10 23.34
CA GLY A 156 14.16 -1.01 23.98
C GLY A 156 13.13 -1.98 24.59
N ALA A 157 13.16 -2.17 25.91
CA ALA A 157 12.19 -2.99 26.63
C ALA A 157 11.03 -2.17 27.24
N ASP A 158 11.06 -0.84 27.13
CA ASP A 158 10.11 0.05 27.79
C ASP A 158 8.97 0.45 26.84
N THR A 159 7.74 0.37 27.34
CA THR A 159 6.55 0.91 26.67
C THR A 159 6.30 2.32 27.16
N LEU A 160 6.31 3.28 26.22
CA LEU A 160 6.13 4.70 26.49
C LEU A 160 4.90 5.23 25.77
N SER A 161 4.27 6.24 26.33
CA SER A 161 3.14 6.94 25.72
C SER A 161 3.47 8.41 25.47
N TYR A 162 3.09 8.88 24.27
CA TYR A 162 3.23 10.28 23.87
C TYR A 162 1.91 10.81 23.34
N ALA A 163 1.50 11.96 23.83
CA ALA A 163 0.29 12.63 23.36
C ALA A 163 0.66 13.95 22.68
N PHE A 164 0.11 14.17 21.50
CA PHE A 164 0.32 15.37 20.70
C PHE A 164 -0.80 15.58 19.71
N THR A 165 -0.88 16.78 19.14
CA THR A 165 -1.89 17.12 18.14
C THR A 165 -1.31 16.92 16.75
N LEU A 166 -1.99 16.13 15.91
CA LEU A 166 -1.66 16.00 14.50
C LEU A 166 -1.95 17.31 13.76
N GLY A 167 -1.07 17.69 12.86
CA GLY A 167 -1.34 18.77 11.92
C GLY A 167 -2.46 18.40 10.94
N GLU A 168 -2.90 19.39 10.14
CA GLU A 168 -3.91 19.19 9.10
C GLU A 168 -3.44 18.23 7.99
N ASP A 169 -2.14 18.03 7.86
CA ASP A 169 -1.55 17.03 6.95
C ASP A 169 -1.69 15.58 7.46
N GLY A 170 -2.06 15.40 8.75
CA GLY A 170 -2.23 14.09 9.37
C GLY A 170 -0.94 13.29 9.50
N LYS A 171 0.23 13.94 9.59
CA LYS A 171 1.52 13.26 9.65
C LYS A 171 2.18 13.40 11.02
N PHE A 172 2.92 12.37 11.41
CA PHE A 172 3.82 12.41 12.56
C PHE A 172 5.14 13.13 12.24
N GLY A 173 5.55 13.12 10.98
CA GLY A 173 6.81 13.73 10.51
C GLY A 173 8.02 12.83 10.71
N PHE A 174 7.90 11.55 10.42
CA PHE A 174 9.00 10.59 10.48
C PHE A 174 9.11 9.77 9.18
N TYR A 175 10.26 9.13 9.02
CA TYR A 175 10.51 8.13 7.98
C TYR A 175 10.49 6.74 8.62
N PRO A 176 9.61 5.84 8.16
CA PRO A 176 9.52 4.50 8.70
C PRO A 176 10.66 3.61 8.20
N LEU A 177 11.15 2.72 9.06
CA LEU A 177 11.92 1.57 8.62
C LEU A 177 10.95 0.47 8.21
N LEU A 178 10.78 0.29 6.89
CA LEU A 178 9.97 -0.78 6.33
C LEU A 178 10.87 -1.88 5.80
N THR A 179 10.57 -3.13 6.17
CA THR A 179 11.29 -4.29 5.61
C THR A 179 10.88 -4.47 4.15
N ALA A 180 11.87 -4.39 3.25
CA ALA A 180 11.65 -4.28 1.80
C ALA A 180 11.08 -5.55 1.12
N ASN A 181 11.07 -6.73 1.77
CA ASN A 181 10.82 -8.01 1.11
C ASN A 181 9.70 -8.80 1.78
N ALA A 182 8.50 -8.22 1.88
CA ALA A 182 7.32 -8.93 2.37
C ALA A 182 6.79 -9.99 1.40
N TYR A 183 7.27 -9.99 0.13
CA TYR A 183 6.73 -10.83 -0.94
C TYR A 183 7.84 -11.56 -1.68
N GLU A 184 7.55 -12.83 -2.01
CA GLU A 184 8.46 -13.69 -2.76
C GLU A 184 8.46 -13.32 -4.25
N LEU A 185 9.65 -13.03 -4.78
CA LEU A 185 9.87 -12.71 -6.18
C LEU A 185 10.15 -13.98 -6.99
N ALA A 186 9.80 -13.94 -8.27
CA ALA A 186 10.16 -14.94 -9.27
C ALA A 186 11.14 -14.37 -10.28
N THR A 187 11.89 -15.26 -10.94
CA THR A 187 12.81 -14.88 -12.01
C THR A 187 12.37 -15.54 -13.31
N GLN A 188 12.12 -14.71 -14.33
CA GLN A 188 11.87 -15.23 -15.67
C GLN A 188 13.20 -15.49 -16.35
N LYS A 189 13.40 -16.75 -16.79
CA LYS A 189 14.54 -17.15 -17.62
C LYS A 189 14.09 -17.14 -19.07
N TYR A 190 14.78 -16.40 -19.90
CA TYR A 190 14.58 -16.44 -21.35
C TYR A 190 15.51 -17.47 -21.95
N THR A 191 15.00 -18.30 -22.84
CA THR A 191 15.83 -19.15 -23.69
C THR A 191 16.43 -18.33 -24.83
N LEU A 192 17.57 -18.76 -25.41
CA LEU A 192 18.19 -18.08 -26.55
C LEU A 192 17.24 -17.91 -27.73
N ALA A 193 16.27 -18.81 -27.91
CA ALA A 193 15.26 -18.74 -28.98
C ALA A 193 14.21 -17.63 -28.75
N GLU A 194 13.99 -17.24 -27.51
CA GLU A 194 13.04 -16.16 -27.13
C GLU A 194 13.72 -14.79 -27.06
N ALA A 195 15.05 -14.76 -27.12
CA ALA A 195 15.83 -13.53 -27.05
C ALA A 195 16.15 -12.92 -28.44
N ILE A 196 15.68 -13.53 -29.53
CA ILE A 196 15.88 -13.04 -30.89
C ILE A 196 14.56 -12.39 -31.35
N PRO A 197 14.54 -11.07 -31.62
CA PRO A 197 13.34 -10.38 -32.12
C PRO A 197 12.94 -10.82 -33.51
#